data_0d60b74f6cc067c95f2b824e74c263d3
#
_entry.id   0d60b74f6cc067c95f2b824e74c263d3
#
_cell.length_a   1.000
_cell.length_b   1.000
_cell.length_c   1.000
_cell.angle_alpha   90.00
_cell.angle_beta   90.00
_cell.angle_gamma   90.00
#
_symmetry.space_group_name_H-M   'P 1'
#
loop_
_entity.id
_entity.type
_entity.pdbx_description
1 polymer ?
#
loop_
_entity_poly.entity_id
_entity_poly.type
_entity_poly.pdbx_seq_one_letter_code
_entity_poly.pdbx_strand_id
1 'polypeptide(L)'
;EMVPHNMREVANGVLHVMANPHCTTTELMAHIPGPDWPGGSQLITKTADIHEMYDSGRGSLRLRARWVVEPMARGQWRVIINELPHGVSVETIQNEILAISNPKPKKDKKTIDQEQLLLKQAALSMIDTVKSEGKKEVRLIIEPKTSRVNSDEMMAFLLLNTSLEVSCSVNMVMIGTDGRPTQKNMLTAIKEWIDFRLNVVQRRCQFDLDKINKRIHILEGRMIAFLNIDEVIKVIRNSDEPKEDLMKAFDLTDIQAEDILEIRLRQLARLEGIKIEKELEKLRDEAEGLAGILGSNTKLKNLTAREIKQDSEKYGDDRRTLIEPVERTQASQKSFVVDEPVTILLSKNGWIRARQGHSVDRDTIAWKAGDSELAVIETRTVRPIVILDSNGRCYTFDASTVPGGKGDGIPVSSIIELQNGASIAAVMSGEEEDKYLFTSSNSYGFIAPLKGLIARPKAGKTFMKVDDGVQVLAPIKLNHCDYVAAISSESKCLVFAINEINEYPNGGRGVKIMDIPNNATLTNVVLSDGESVDILINGKAKSIKGELFIKTMGKRARKGVALVAARAKPSKQKGLF
;
A
#
# COMPACT_ATOMS: atom_id res chain seq x y z
N GLU A 1 2.00 -5.24 -3.70
CA GLU A 1 3.25 -5.45 -4.45
C GLU A 1 3.63 -4.19 -5.21
N MET A 2 4.94 -3.98 -5.41
CA MET A 2 5.42 -2.94 -6.32
C MET A 2 5.40 -3.52 -7.75
N VAL A 3 4.80 -2.79 -8.68
CA VAL A 3 4.70 -3.23 -10.07
C VAL A 3 5.95 -2.82 -10.87
N PRO A 4 6.36 -3.62 -11.87
CA PRO A 4 7.49 -3.29 -12.73
C PRO A 4 7.14 -2.14 -13.67
N HIS A 5 8.19 -1.41 -14.09
CA HIS A 5 8.07 -0.29 -15.03
C HIS A 5 9.14 -0.40 -16.11
N ASN A 6 8.88 0.22 -17.25
CA ASN A 6 9.85 0.31 -18.34
C ASN A 6 11.03 1.20 -17.95
N MET A 7 12.25 0.70 -18.11
CA MET A 7 13.46 1.40 -17.69
C MET A 7 13.65 2.74 -18.41
N ARG A 8 13.39 2.77 -19.73
CA ARG A 8 13.51 4.00 -20.53
C ARG A 8 12.52 5.07 -20.08
N GLU A 9 11.28 4.67 -19.80
CA GLU A 9 10.23 5.55 -19.32
C GLU A 9 10.56 6.12 -17.94
N VAL A 10 11.00 5.26 -17.01
CA VAL A 10 11.41 5.70 -15.66
C VAL A 10 12.59 6.65 -15.75
N ALA A 11 13.61 6.35 -16.57
CA ALA A 11 14.76 7.24 -16.77
C ALA A 11 14.32 8.61 -17.31
N ASN A 12 13.43 8.63 -18.31
CA ASN A 12 12.86 9.87 -18.85
C ASN A 12 12.07 10.65 -17.79
N GLY A 13 11.27 9.95 -16.98
CA GLY A 13 10.56 10.55 -15.85
C GLY A 13 11.49 11.14 -14.80
N VAL A 14 12.57 10.44 -14.46
CA VAL A 14 13.60 10.94 -13.54
C VAL A 14 14.28 12.20 -14.09
N LEU A 15 14.67 12.20 -15.36
CA LEU A 15 15.27 13.35 -16.03
C LEU A 15 14.31 14.55 -16.05
N HIS A 16 13.01 14.31 -16.29
CA HIS A 16 11.99 15.33 -16.23
C HIS A 16 11.87 15.95 -14.83
N VAL A 17 11.82 15.12 -13.77
CA VAL A 17 11.77 15.59 -12.37
C VAL A 17 13.03 16.34 -11.96
N MET A 18 14.21 15.93 -12.45
CA MET A 18 15.47 16.66 -12.21
C MET A 18 15.47 18.06 -12.83
N ALA A 19 14.86 18.21 -14.02
CA ALA A 19 14.70 19.49 -14.70
C ALA A 19 13.58 20.34 -14.09
N ASN A 20 12.50 19.69 -13.63
CA ASN A 20 11.28 20.33 -13.11
C ASN A 20 10.93 19.76 -11.72
N PRO A 21 11.58 20.22 -10.62
CA PRO A 21 11.38 19.65 -9.28
C PRO A 21 9.96 19.81 -8.72
N HIS A 22 9.17 20.74 -9.27
CA HIS A 22 7.79 21.02 -8.88
C HIS A 22 6.74 20.41 -9.83
N CYS A 23 7.15 19.49 -10.71
CA CYS A 23 6.22 18.82 -11.62
C CYS A 23 5.14 18.04 -10.85
N THR A 24 4.00 17.91 -11.51
CA THR A 24 2.83 17.17 -11.01
C THR A 24 2.89 15.69 -11.42
N THR A 25 2.07 14.84 -10.78
CA THR A 25 1.90 13.43 -11.18
C THR A 25 1.41 13.33 -12.64
N THR A 26 0.56 14.24 -13.09
CA THR A 26 0.06 14.27 -14.47
C THR A 26 1.20 14.51 -15.48
N GLU A 27 2.11 15.43 -15.19
CA GLU A 27 3.29 15.71 -16.04
C GLU A 27 4.25 14.53 -16.04
N LEU A 28 4.43 13.86 -14.89
CA LEU A 28 5.24 12.66 -14.78
C LEU A 28 4.66 11.51 -15.63
N MET A 29 3.36 11.36 -15.67
CA MET A 29 2.67 10.32 -16.45
C MET A 29 2.81 10.48 -17.97
N ALA A 30 3.19 11.66 -18.46
CA ALA A 30 3.58 11.82 -19.86
C ALA A 30 4.84 11.02 -20.21
N HIS A 31 5.68 10.72 -19.23
CA HIS A 31 6.91 9.93 -19.37
C HIS A 31 6.75 8.50 -18.86
N ILE A 32 5.94 8.29 -17.81
CA ILE A 32 5.66 6.99 -17.19
C ILE A 32 4.15 6.74 -17.22
N PRO A 33 3.58 6.32 -18.37
CA PRO A 33 2.13 6.23 -18.52
C PRO A 33 1.49 5.11 -17.69
N GLY A 34 2.26 4.13 -17.26
CA GLY A 34 1.80 3.01 -16.45
C GLY A 34 2.88 1.93 -16.27
N PRO A 35 2.59 0.91 -15.48
CA PRO A 35 3.46 -0.26 -15.34
C PRO A 35 3.73 -0.97 -16.67
N ASP A 36 4.86 -1.69 -16.73
CA ASP A 36 5.28 -2.47 -17.87
C ASP A 36 5.79 -3.85 -17.41
N TRP A 37 5.03 -4.89 -17.71
CA TRP A 37 5.35 -6.24 -17.30
C TRP A 37 6.21 -6.96 -18.37
N PRO A 38 7.22 -7.73 -17.93
CA PRO A 38 8.10 -8.47 -18.87
C PRO A 38 7.37 -9.44 -19.80
N GLY A 39 6.22 -9.98 -19.34
CA GLY A 39 5.38 -10.88 -20.13
C GLY A 39 4.43 -10.17 -21.10
N GLY A 40 4.43 -8.86 -21.16
CA GLY A 40 3.47 -8.07 -21.93
C GLY A 40 2.10 -7.99 -21.24
N SER A 41 1.06 -8.38 -21.93
CA SER A 41 -0.35 -8.24 -21.56
C SER A 41 -0.94 -6.86 -21.85
N GLN A 42 -2.24 -6.70 -21.61
CA GLN A 42 -2.97 -5.44 -21.77
C GLN A 42 -3.40 -4.91 -20.42
N LEU A 43 -3.01 -3.67 -20.11
CA LEU A 43 -3.50 -2.93 -18.96
C LEU A 43 -4.78 -2.21 -19.35
N ILE A 44 -5.92 -2.71 -18.82
CA ILE A 44 -7.27 -2.21 -19.15
C ILE A 44 -7.82 -1.21 -18.12
N THR A 45 -7.01 -0.84 -17.12
CA THR A 45 -7.36 0.15 -16.11
C THR A 45 -7.47 1.53 -16.75
N LYS A 46 -8.46 2.33 -16.33
CA LYS A 46 -8.60 3.71 -16.80
C LYS A 46 -7.40 4.56 -16.40
N THR A 47 -7.00 5.49 -17.26
CA THR A 47 -5.87 6.39 -16.99
C THR A 47 -6.05 7.19 -15.69
N ALA A 48 -7.28 7.58 -15.35
CA ALA A 48 -7.58 8.26 -14.10
C ALA A 48 -7.27 7.41 -12.86
N ASP A 49 -7.56 6.10 -12.91
CA ASP A 49 -7.29 5.17 -11.81
C ASP A 49 -5.79 4.87 -11.69
N ILE A 50 -5.06 4.87 -12.82
CA ILE A 50 -3.58 4.77 -12.83
C ILE A 50 -2.97 6.03 -12.21
N HIS A 51 -3.51 7.21 -12.54
CA HIS A 51 -3.09 8.48 -11.95
C HIS A 51 -3.29 8.48 -10.44
N GLU A 52 -4.48 8.09 -9.96
CA GLU A 52 -4.79 7.99 -8.53
C GLU A 52 -3.86 7.00 -7.81
N MET A 53 -3.56 5.87 -8.45
CA MET A 53 -2.60 4.89 -7.94
C MET A 53 -1.19 5.49 -7.80
N TYR A 54 -0.71 6.25 -8.77
CA TYR A 54 0.60 6.90 -8.69
C TYR A 54 0.64 8.01 -7.66
N ASP A 55 -0.46 8.72 -7.49
CA ASP A 55 -0.57 9.85 -6.55
C ASP A 55 -0.74 9.38 -5.10
N SER A 56 -1.45 8.27 -4.88
CA SER A 56 -1.66 7.68 -3.55
C SER A 56 -0.59 6.66 -3.15
N GLY A 57 0.14 6.08 -4.11
CA GLY A 57 1.07 4.97 -3.91
C GLY A 57 0.41 3.60 -3.72
N ARG A 58 -0.90 3.49 -3.98
CA ARG A 58 -1.64 2.22 -3.90
C ARG A 58 -2.84 2.22 -4.84
N GLY A 59 -3.28 1.03 -5.22
CA GLY A 59 -4.42 0.87 -6.10
C GLY A 59 -4.62 -0.55 -6.54
N SER A 60 -5.51 -0.74 -7.50
CA SER A 60 -5.72 -2.02 -8.15
C SER A 60 -5.72 -1.82 -9.66
N LEU A 61 -4.86 -2.53 -10.33
CA LEU A 61 -4.73 -2.55 -11.77
C LEU A 61 -5.37 -3.81 -12.34
N ARG A 62 -5.89 -3.71 -13.55
CA ARG A 62 -6.47 -4.85 -14.25
C ARG A 62 -5.64 -5.18 -15.47
N LEU A 63 -5.21 -6.42 -15.53
CA LEU A 63 -4.46 -6.98 -16.62
C LEU A 63 -5.32 -7.99 -17.37
N ARG A 64 -5.23 -7.96 -18.69
CA ARG A 64 -5.93 -8.86 -19.60
C ARG A 64 -4.93 -9.51 -20.54
N ALA A 65 -5.14 -10.77 -20.84
CA ALA A 65 -4.41 -11.48 -21.88
C ALA A 65 -4.56 -10.79 -23.25
N ARG A 66 -3.57 -10.93 -24.11
CA ARG A 66 -3.68 -10.51 -25.52
C ARG A 66 -3.82 -11.72 -26.42
N TRP A 67 -4.75 -11.61 -27.33
CA TRP A 67 -5.06 -12.69 -28.27
C TRP A 67 -5.32 -12.17 -29.68
N VAL A 68 -5.24 -13.08 -30.61
CA VAL A 68 -5.58 -12.85 -32.02
C VAL A 68 -6.53 -13.95 -32.46
N VAL A 69 -7.54 -13.59 -33.24
CA VAL A 69 -8.42 -14.54 -33.93
C VAL A 69 -7.80 -14.86 -35.26
N GLU A 70 -7.36 -16.10 -35.46
CA GLU A 70 -6.73 -16.56 -36.70
C GLU A 70 -7.75 -17.31 -37.54
N PRO A 71 -8.07 -16.82 -38.76
CA PRO A 71 -8.93 -17.53 -39.70
C PRO A 71 -8.24 -18.78 -40.25
N MET A 72 -8.97 -19.86 -40.37
CA MET A 72 -8.53 -21.13 -40.90
C MET A 72 -9.28 -21.52 -42.19
N ALA A 73 -8.82 -22.58 -42.86
CA ALA A 73 -9.49 -23.09 -44.05
C ALA A 73 -10.95 -23.48 -43.79
N ARG A 74 -11.81 -23.39 -44.82
CA ARG A 74 -13.24 -23.76 -44.77
C ARG A 74 -14.08 -22.93 -43.78
N GLY A 75 -13.70 -21.66 -43.52
CA GLY A 75 -14.46 -20.76 -42.63
C GLY A 75 -14.32 -21.10 -41.15
N GLN A 76 -13.39 -21.97 -40.78
CA GLN A 76 -13.00 -22.21 -39.41
C GLN A 76 -12.10 -21.08 -38.88
N TRP A 77 -11.98 -20.97 -37.57
CA TRP A 77 -11.13 -19.99 -36.90
C TRP A 77 -10.64 -20.56 -35.57
N ARG A 78 -9.58 -19.95 -35.04
CA ARG A 78 -9.07 -20.26 -33.69
C ARG A 78 -8.61 -19.00 -32.98
N VAL A 79 -8.63 -19.02 -31.67
CA VAL A 79 -8.04 -17.97 -30.85
C VAL A 79 -6.63 -18.40 -30.46
N ILE A 80 -5.69 -17.49 -30.65
CA ILE A 80 -4.29 -17.65 -30.22
C ILE A 80 -4.01 -16.60 -29.15
N ILE A 81 -3.76 -17.04 -27.93
CA ILE A 81 -3.34 -16.18 -26.84
C ILE A 81 -1.82 -16.13 -26.84
N ASN A 82 -1.27 -14.93 -27.06
CA ASN A 82 0.17 -14.69 -27.17
C ASN A 82 0.79 -14.13 -25.89
N GLU A 83 0.00 -13.45 -25.07
CA GLU A 83 0.47 -12.84 -23.83
C GLU A 83 -0.56 -13.11 -22.73
N LEU A 84 -0.07 -13.46 -21.55
CA LEU A 84 -0.88 -13.72 -20.36
C LEU A 84 -0.65 -12.62 -19.30
N PRO A 85 -1.63 -12.37 -18.43
CA PRO A 85 -1.45 -11.50 -17.28
C PRO A 85 -0.30 -11.98 -16.38
N HIS A 86 0.33 -11.04 -15.69
CA HIS A 86 1.40 -11.35 -14.75
C HIS A 86 0.98 -12.38 -13.69
N GLY A 87 1.85 -13.36 -13.44
CA GLY A 87 1.60 -14.43 -12.47
C GLY A 87 0.70 -15.57 -12.98
N VAL A 88 0.21 -15.50 -14.21
CA VAL A 88 -0.63 -16.54 -14.83
C VAL A 88 0.18 -17.36 -15.81
N SER A 89 0.14 -18.68 -15.67
CA SER A 89 0.79 -19.61 -16.60
C SER A 89 -0.23 -20.20 -17.60
N VAL A 90 0.29 -20.69 -18.72
CA VAL A 90 -0.54 -21.42 -19.70
C VAL A 90 -1.22 -22.63 -19.05
N GLU A 91 -0.49 -23.33 -18.19
CA GLU A 91 -1.01 -24.49 -17.46
C GLU A 91 -2.16 -24.10 -16.52
N THR A 92 -2.06 -22.93 -15.86
CA THR A 92 -3.14 -22.42 -15.01
C THR A 92 -4.42 -22.26 -15.82
N ILE A 93 -4.36 -21.59 -16.97
CA ILE A 93 -5.53 -21.39 -17.84
C ILE A 93 -6.11 -22.72 -18.34
N GLN A 94 -5.24 -23.66 -18.76
CA GLN A 94 -5.69 -24.97 -19.19
C GLN A 94 -6.42 -25.73 -18.07
N ASN A 95 -5.87 -25.70 -16.86
CA ASN A 95 -6.47 -26.33 -15.69
C ASN A 95 -7.81 -25.67 -15.28
N GLU A 96 -7.91 -24.35 -15.37
CA GLU A 96 -9.15 -23.61 -15.12
C GLU A 96 -10.23 -23.97 -16.14
N ILE A 97 -9.90 -23.98 -17.44
CA ILE A 97 -10.85 -24.41 -18.48
C ILE A 97 -11.25 -25.87 -18.29
N LEU A 98 -10.32 -26.73 -17.93
CA LEU A 98 -10.60 -28.14 -17.61
C LEU A 98 -11.50 -28.28 -16.38
N ALA A 99 -11.28 -27.48 -15.35
CA ALA A 99 -12.12 -27.47 -14.14
C ALA A 99 -13.55 -27.01 -14.43
N ILE A 100 -13.71 -26.05 -15.36
CA ILE A 100 -15.04 -25.61 -15.82
C ILE A 100 -15.72 -26.68 -16.67
N SER A 101 -15.00 -27.29 -17.61
CA SER A 101 -15.55 -28.32 -18.52
C SER A 101 -15.78 -29.67 -17.83
N ASN A 102 -15.00 -29.98 -16.81
CA ASN A 102 -15.12 -31.22 -16.04
C ASN A 102 -15.07 -30.98 -14.51
N PRO A 103 -16.08 -30.26 -13.96
CA PRO A 103 -16.10 -29.91 -12.55
C PRO A 103 -16.19 -31.14 -11.65
N LYS A 104 -15.43 -31.14 -10.54
CA LYS A 104 -15.52 -32.15 -9.49
C LYS A 104 -16.52 -31.71 -8.41
N PRO A 105 -17.32 -32.63 -7.84
CA PRO A 105 -18.18 -32.31 -6.70
C PRO A 105 -17.34 -31.73 -5.54
N LYS A 106 -17.89 -30.74 -4.84
CA LYS A 106 -17.29 -30.23 -3.59
C LYS A 106 -17.20 -31.37 -2.55
N LYS A 107 -16.19 -31.33 -1.66
CA LYS A 107 -15.86 -32.42 -0.70
C LYS A 107 -17.04 -32.94 0.12
N ASP A 108 -18.08 -32.15 0.31
CA ASP A 108 -19.25 -32.48 1.14
C ASP A 108 -20.52 -32.78 0.33
N LYS A 109 -20.43 -32.76 -1.03
CA LYS A 109 -21.60 -33.01 -1.91
C LYS A 109 -21.31 -34.14 -2.87
N LYS A 110 -22.30 -35.04 -3.05
CA LYS A 110 -22.24 -36.14 -4.03
C LYS A 110 -22.55 -35.71 -5.47
N THR A 111 -23.09 -34.51 -5.65
CA THR A 111 -23.52 -33.97 -6.94
C THR A 111 -22.88 -32.60 -7.20
N ILE A 112 -22.72 -32.27 -8.48
CA ILE A 112 -22.23 -30.96 -8.97
C ILE A 112 -23.32 -29.92 -8.72
N ASP A 113 -22.94 -28.73 -8.30
CA ASP A 113 -23.84 -27.58 -8.11
C ASP A 113 -24.46 -27.15 -9.45
N GLN A 114 -25.69 -26.61 -9.42
CA GLN A 114 -26.40 -26.21 -10.63
C GLN A 114 -25.65 -25.12 -11.44
N GLU A 115 -24.96 -24.23 -10.75
CA GLU A 115 -24.10 -23.21 -11.36
C GLU A 115 -22.92 -23.85 -12.12
N GLN A 116 -22.22 -24.81 -11.50
CA GLN A 116 -21.14 -25.55 -12.15
C GLN A 116 -21.64 -26.32 -13.38
N LEU A 117 -22.88 -26.82 -13.33
CA LEU A 117 -23.50 -27.51 -14.46
C LEU A 117 -23.76 -26.55 -15.63
N LEU A 118 -24.25 -25.34 -15.35
CA LEU A 118 -24.50 -24.30 -16.36
C LEU A 118 -23.17 -23.83 -17.00
N LEU A 119 -22.14 -23.57 -16.20
CA LEU A 119 -20.81 -23.20 -16.70
C LEU A 119 -20.21 -24.32 -17.56
N LYS A 120 -20.35 -25.57 -17.16
CA LYS A 120 -19.93 -26.74 -17.95
C LYS A 120 -20.63 -26.79 -19.29
N GLN A 121 -21.94 -26.62 -19.31
CA GLN A 121 -22.73 -26.64 -20.56
C GLN A 121 -22.30 -25.50 -21.50
N ALA A 122 -22.11 -24.29 -20.96
CA ALA A 122 -21.62 -23.13 -21.71
C ALA A 122 -20.23 -23.41 -22.30
N ALA A 123 -19.26 -23.88 -21.51
CA ALA A 123 -17.92 -24.20 -21.98
C ALA A 123 -17.95 -25.26 -23.09
N LEU A 124 -18.66 -26.35 -22.89
CA LEU A 124 -18.75 -27.45 -23.87
C LEU A 124 -19.52 -27.08 -25.15
N SER A 125 -20.34 -26.03 -25.12
CA SER A 125 -21.02 -25.52 -26.33
C SER A 125 -20.11 -24.65 -27.18
N MET A 126 -19.11 -24.00 -26.58
CA MET A 126 -18.24 -23.01 -27.23
C MET A 126 -16.86 -23.57 -27.57
N ILE A 127 -16.26 -24.37 -26.69
CA ILE A 127 -14.85 -24.81 -26.79
C ILE A 127 -14.77 -26.28 -27.15
N ASP A 128 -13.94 -26.59 -28.15
CA ASP A 128 -13.63 -27.96 -28.51
C ASP A 128 -12.30 -28.39 -27.93
N THR A 129 -11.23 -27.65 -28.22
CA THR A 129 -9.88 -28.03 -27.86
C THR A 129 -9.07 -26.85 -27.32
N VAL A 130 -8.21 -27.12 -26.33
CA VAL A 130 -7.25 -26.17 -25.78
C VAL A 130 -5.85 -26.79 -25.85
N LYS A 131 -4.94 -26.20 -26.62
CA LYS A 131 -3.60 -26.71 -26.87
C LYS A 131 -2.55 -25.64 -26.58
N SER A 132 -1.41 -26.05 -26.05
CA SER A 132 -0.22 -25.21 -25.92
C SER A 132 0.83 -25.65 -26.92
N GLU A 133 1.28 -24.75 -27.78
CA GLU A 133 2.32 -25.01 -28.77
C GLU A 133 3.65 -24.32 -28.48
N GLY A 134 3.68 -23.38 -27.53
CA GLY A 134 4.86 -22.60 -27.17
C GLY A 134 5.84 -23.38 -26.29
N LYS A 135 7.13 -23.38 -26.66
CA LYS A 135 8.21 -23.89 -25.78
C LYS A 135 8.90 -22.78 -24.98
N LYS A 136 9.07 -21.60 -25.56
CA LYS A 136 9.70 -20.42 -24.93
C LYS A 136 8.76 -19.21 -24.86
N GLU A 137 7.82 -19.13 -25.80
CA GLU A 137 6.85 -18.05 -25.92
C GLU A 137 5.46 -18.57 -25.59
N VAL A 138 4.60 -17.71 -25.05
CA VAL A 138 3.21 -18.04 -24.79
C VAL A 138 2.49 -18.20 -26.12
N ARG A 139 1.97 -19.40 -26.38
CA ARG A 139 1.11 -19.70 -27.53
C ARG A 139 0.05 -20.72 -27.11
N LEU A 140 -1.05 -20.21 -26.56
CA LEU A 140 -2.19 -21.01 -26.16
C LEU A 140 -3.27 -20.89 -27.24
N ILE A 141 -3.63 -22.03 -27.81
CA ILE A 141 -4.60 -22.13 -28.90
C ILE A 141 -5.91 -22.67 -28.35
N ILE A 142 -7.00 -21.97 -28.62
CA ILE A 142 -8.36 -22.38 -28.26
C ILE A 142 -9.18 -22.50 -29.57
N GLU A 143 -9.63 -23.70 -29.83
CA GLU A 143 -10.44 -24.01 -31.02
C GLU A 143 -11.92 -24.07 -30.64
N PRO A 144 -12.82 -23.37 -31.36
CA PRO A 144 -14.24 -23.42 -31.11
C PRO A 144 -14.84 -24.74 -31.55
N LYS A 145 -15.93 -25.14 -30.91
CA LYS A 145 -16.65 -26.40 -31.25
C LYS A 145 -17.23 -26.40 -32.65
N THR A 146 -17.64 -25.24 -33.14
CA THR A 146 -18.15 -25.05 -34.50
C THR A 146 -17.76 -23.66 -34.99
N SER A 147 -17.68 -23.49 -36.31
CA SER A 147 -17.44 -22.16 -36.93
C SER A 147 -18.53 -21.12 -36.68
N ARG A 148 -19.68 -21.54 -36.15
CA ARG A 148 -20.82 -20.66 -35.83
C ARG A 148 -20.69 -19.99 -34.46
N VAL A 149 -19.78 -20.47 -33.60
CA VAL A 149 -19.52 -19.83 -32.32
C VAL A 149 -18.99 -18.43 -32.56
N ASN A 150 -19.51 -17.45 -31.81
CA ASN A 150 -18.99 -16.09 -31.87
C ASN A 150 -17.69 -16.00 -31.05
N SER A 151 -16.62 -15.48 -31.67
CA SER A 151 -15.31 -15.33 -31.02
C SER A 151 -15.38 -14.40 -29.81
N ASP A 152 -16.13 -13.33 -29.90
CA ASP A 152 -16.23 -12.32 -28.81
C ASP A 152 -17.01 -12.87 -27.62
N GLU A 153 -18.07 -13.65 -27.87
CA GLU A 153 -18.82 -14.33 -26.81
C GLU A 153 -17.98 -15.38 -26.10
N MET A 154 -17.22 -16.18 -26.86
CA MET A 154 -16.30 -17.17 -26.29
C MET A 154 -15.20 -16.50 -25.45
N MET A 155 -14.60 -15.42 -25.95
CA MET A 155 -13.60 -14.69 -25.18
C MET A 155 -14.20 -13.99 -23.98
N ALA A 156 -15.37 -13.40 -24.05
CA ALA A 156 -16.08 -12.82 -22.91
C ALA A 156 -16.35 -13.88 -21.81
N PHE A 157 -16.78 -15.08 -22.21
CA PHE A 157 -16.95 -16.21 -21.30
C PHE A 157 -15.64 -16.60 -20.61
N LEU A 158 -14.55 -16.71 -21.37
CA LEU A 158 -13.24 -17.07 -20.84
C LEU A 158 -12.66 -15.99 -19.90
N LEU A 159 -12.77 -14.71 -20.27
CA LEU A 159 -12.32 -13.58 -19.44
C LEU A 159 -13.07 -13.50 -18.10
N LEU A 160 -14.33 -13.89 -18.06
CA LEU A 160 -15.14 -13.88 -16.84
C LEU A 160 -14.85 -15.07 -15.91
N ASN A 161 -14.46 -16.21 -16.47
CA ASN A 161 -14.42 -17.47 -15.74
C ASN A 161 -13.00 -18.03 -15.59
N THR A 162 -11.97 -17.36 -16.11
CA THR A 162 -10.58 -17.78 -16.00
C THR A 162 -9.67 -16.61 -15.64
N SER A 163 -8.43 -16.91 -15.31
CA SER A 163 -7.39 -15.91 -15.02
C SER A 163 -6.84 -15.19 -16.28
N LEU A 164 -7.55 -15.22 -17.41
CA LEU A 164 -7.21 -14.39 -18.59
C LEU A 164 -7.43 -12.89 -18.35
N GLU A 165 -8.20 -12.53 -17.33
CA GLU A 165 -8.28 -11.18 -16.78
C GLU A 165 -8.11 -11.25 -15.27
N VAL A 166 -7.11 -10.55 -14.74
CA VAL A 166 -6.79 -10.55 -13.31
C VAL A 166 -6.68 -9.13 -12.76
N SER A 167 -6.93 -8.99 -11.48
CA SER A 167 -6.65 -7.76 -10.74
C SER A 167 -5.31 -7.90 -10.02
N CYS A 168 -4.43 -6.91 -10.21
CA CYS A 168 -3.15 -6.79 -9.54
C CYS A 168 -3.23 -5.66 -8.52
N SER A 169 -3.11 -5.97 -7.24
CA SER A 169 -3.07 -4.95 -6.19
C SER A 169 -1.69 -4.31 -6.13
N VAL A 170 -1.65 -2.99 -6.12
CA VAL A 170 -0.43 -2.20 -6.05
C VAL A 170 -0.32 -1.56 -4.68
N ASN A 171 0.84 -1.69 -4.06
CA ASN A 171 1.18 -1.04 -2.81
C ASN A 171 2.66 -0.66 -2.84
N MET A 172 2.93 0.63 -2.98
CA MET A 172 4.28 1.19 -3.10
C MET A 172 4.86 1.48 -1.71
N VAL A 173 4.95 0.45 -0.87
CA VAL A 173 5.66 0.53 0.41
C VAL A 173 7.15 0.28 0.15
N MET A 174 7.96 1.25 0.52
CA MET A 174 9.42 1.18 0.36
C MET A 174 10.14 1.83 1.53
N ILE A 175 11.38 1.43 1.76
CA ILE A 175 12.24 2.04 2.77
C ILE A 175 12.75 3.37 2.23
N GLY A 176 12.48 4.44 2.97
CA GLY A 176 12.96 5.78 2.64
C GLY A 176 14.40 6.03 3.04
N THR A 177 14.89 7.23 2.76
CA THR A 177 16.22 7.69 3.19
C THR A 177 16.37 7.76 4.71
N ASP A 178 15.25 7.80 5.43
CA ASP A 178 15.15 7.73 6.90
C ASP A 178 15.24 6.29 7.46
N GLY A 179 15.36 5.28 6.60
CA GLY A 179 15.41 3.87 6.96
C GLY A 179 14.08 3.26 7.39
N ARG A 180 12.96 3.97 7.25
CA ARG A 180 11.63 3.50 7.66
C ARG A 180 10.79 3.06 6.47
N PRO A 181 10.04 1.96 6.59
CA PRO A 181 9.07 1.55 5.58
C PRO A 181 7.85 2.49 5.61
N THR A 182 7.62 3.18 4.51
CA THR A 182 6.47 4.08 4.33
C THR A 182 5.85 3.86 2.96
N GLN A 183 4.55 4.08 2.86
CA GLN A 183 3.87 4.14 1.57
C GLN A 183 4.21 5.47 0.92
N LYS A 184 4.68 5.41 -0.33
CA LYS A 184 5.09 6.59 -1.10
C LYS A 184 4.35 6.65 -2.42
N ASN A 185 4.04 7.85 -2.85
CA ASN A 185 3.61 8.08 -4.22
C ASN A 185 4.81 8.02 -5.19
N MET A 186 4.54 7.87 -6.48
CA MET A 186 5.58 7.72 -7.50
C MET A 186 6.53 8.92 -7.53
N LEU A 187 5.99 10.13 -7.45
CA LEU A 187 6.78 11.36 -7.51
C LEU A 187 7.73 11.49 -6.31
N THR A 188 7.24 11.18 -5.10
CA THR A 188 8.08 11.18 -3.88
C THR A 188 9.18 10.13 -3.97
N ALA A 189 8.85 8.92 -4.44
CA ALA A 189 9.83 7.85 -4.62
C ALA A 189 10.96 8.26 -5.58
N ILE A 190 10.62 8.90 -6.70
CA ILE A 190 11.60 9.40 -7.69
C ILE A 190 12.45 10.53 -7.09
N LYS A 191 11.85 11.48 -6.36
CA LYS A 191 12.59 12.59 -5.73
C LYS A 191 13.60 12.09 -4.71
N GLU A 192 13.20 11.18 -3.82
CA GLU A 192 14.11 10.58 -2.85
C GLU A 192 15.23 9.78 -3.52
N TRP A 193 14.92 9.06 -4.61
CA TRP A 193 15.94 8.36 -5.37
C TRP A 193 16.93 9.33 -6.02
N ILE A 194 16.46 10.45 -6.58
CA ILE A 194 17.32 11.49 -7.16
C ILE A 194 18.29 12.03 -6.09
N ASP A 195 17.77 12.38 -4.91
CA ASP A 195 18.60 12.90 -3.82
C ASP A 195 19.64 11.86 -3.37
N PHE A 196 19.23 10.61 -3.22
CA PHE A 196 20.15 9.50 -2.92
C PHE A 196 21.21 9.34 -4.02
N ARG A 197 20.81 9.37 -5.30
CA ARG A 197 21.73 9.20 -6.43
C ARG A 197 22.74 10.34 -6.52
N LEU A 198 22.31 11.59 -6.31
CA LEU A 198 23.21 12.75 -6.25
C LEU A 198 24.27 12.58 -5.16
N ASN A 199 23.87 12.15 -3.95
CA ASN A 199 24.80 11.86 -2.86
C ASN A 199 25.80 10.75 -3.22
N VAL A 200 25.34 9.69 -3.87
CA VAL A 200 26.21 8.59 -4.33
C VAL A 200 27.24 9.08 -5.36
N VAL A 201 26.80 9.86 -6.36
CA VAL A 201 27.68 10.42 -7.38
C VAL A 201 28.68 11.40 -6.76
N GLN A 202 28.25 12.23 -5.83
CA GLN A 202 29.12 13.15 -5.09
C GLN A 202 30.20 12.40 -4.32
N ARG A 203 29.83 11.37 -3.57
CA ARG A 203 30.79 10.53 -2.81
C ARG A 203 31.78 9.82 -3.73
N ARG A 204 31.32 9.32 -4.88
CA ARG A 204 32.19 8.71 -5.88
C ARG A 204 33.19 9.73 -6.42
N CYS A 205 32.74 10.91 -6.86
CA CYS A 205 33.62 11.97 -7.34
C CYS A 205 34.64 12.41 -6.28
N GLN A 206 34.23 12.49 -5.02
CA GLN A 206 35.15 12.80 -3.91
C GLN A 206 36.21 11.71 -3.72
N PHE A 207 35.79 10.45 -3.72
CA PHE A 207 36.72 9.33 -3.60
C PHE A 207 37.75 9.30 -4.75
N ASP A 208 37.28 9.53 -6.00
CA ASP A 208 38.14 9.57 -7.18
C ASP A 208 39.11 10.76 -7.11
N LEU A 209 38.65 11.93 -6.67
CA LEU A 209 39.48 13.11 -6.47
C LEU A 209 40.56 12.87 -5.41
N ASP A 210 40.21 12.29 -4.27
CA ASP A 210 41.16 11.96 -3.20
C ASP A 210 42.21 10.96 -3.67
N LYS A 211 41.81 9.97 -4.46
CA LYS A 211 42.72 9.01 -5.07
C LYS A 211 43.69 9.66 -6.07
N ILE A 212 43.17 10.54 -6.91
CA ILE A 212 43.97 11.28 -7.90
C ILE A 212 44.94 12.24 -7.17
N ASN A 213 44.49 12.98 -6.16
CA ASN A 213 45.33 13.88 -5.40
C ASN A 213 46.49 13.13 -4.67
N LYS A 214 46.22 11.96 -4.11
CA LYS A 214 47.28 11.11 -3.53
C LYS A 214 48.30 10.70 -4.60
N ARG A 215 47.86 10.37 -5.81
CA ARG A 215 48.76 10.01 -6.90
C ARG A 215 49.57 11.20 -7.39
N ILE A 216 48.95 12.36 -7.56
CA ILE A 216 49.60 13.63 -7.91
C ILE A 216 50.71 13.92 -6.87
N HIS A 217 50.40 13.84 -5.58
CA HIS A 217 51.31 14.10 -4.48
C HIS A 217 52.57 13.23 -4.58
N ILE A 218 52.43 11.93 -4.85
CA ILE A 218 53.56 11.01 -5.06
C ILE A 218 54.35 11.40 -6.30
N LEU A 219 53.69 11.71 -7.43
CA LEU A 219 54.36 12.06 -8.67
C LEU A 219 55.08 13.40 -8.60
N GLU A 220 54.60 14.37 -7.84
CA GLU A 220 55.26 15.63 -7.56
C GLU A 220 56.58 15.39 -6.79
N GLY A 221 56.57 14.51 -5.79
CA GLY A 221 57.78 14.09 -5.10
C GLY A 221 58.78 13.44 -6.05
N ARG A 222 58.33 12.51 -6.91
CA ARG A 222 59.17 11.90 -7.94
C ARG A 222 59.74 12.91 -8.95
N MET A 223 58.98 13.93 -9.32
CA MET A 223 59.42 14.99 -10.22
C MET A 223 60.52 15.84 -9.58
N ILE A 224 60.41 16.16 -8.27
CA ILE A 224 61.42 16.87 -7.50
C ILE A 224 62.72 16.03 -7.47
N ALA A 225 62.62 14.73 -7.19
CA ALA A 225 63.75 13.83 -7.21
C ALA A 225 64.40 13.70 -8.57
N PHE A 226 63.58 13.65 -9.64
CA PHE A 226 64.07 13.56 -11.03
C PHE A 226 64.85 14.82 -11.47
N LEU A 227 64.34 16.03 -11.11
CA LEU A 227 64.99 17.31 -11.45
C LEU A 227 66.28 17.54 -10.65
N ASN A 228 66.45 16.90 -9.48
CA ASN A 228 67.55 17.07 -8.57
C ASN A 228 68.28 15.76 -8.28
N ILE A 229 68.41 14.86 -9.29
CA ILE A 229 68.82 13.47 -9.12
C ILE A 229 70.19 13.32 -8.50
N ASP A 230 71.14 14.16 -8.89
CA ASP A 230 72.52 14.11 -8.38
C ASP A 230 72.55 14.47 -6.88
N GLU A 231 71.77 15.47 -6.46
CA GLU A 231 71.68 15.86 -5.05
C GLU A 231 70.92 14.86 -4.23
N VAL A 232 69.85 14.26 -4.71
CA VAL A 232 69.13 13.18 -4.07
C VAL A 232 70.05 12.00 -3.79
N ILE A 233 70.85 11.56 -4.80
CA ILE A 233 71.81 10.47 -4.63
C ILE A 233 72.89 10.84 -3.59
N LYS A 234 73.36 12.09 -3.59
CA LYS A 234 74.34 12.58 -2.63
C LYS A 234 73.82 12.58 -1.20
N VAL A 235 72.58 13.05 -0.98
CA VAL A 235 71.92 13.01 0.31
C VAL A 235 71.77 11.56 0.79
N ILE A 236 71.27 10.65 -0.04
CA ILE A 236 71.06 9.23 0.33
C ILE A 236 72.38 8.54 0.69
N ARG A 237 73.49 8.85 0.00
CA ARG A 237 74.78 8.21 0.23
C ARG A 237 75.50 8.70 1.48
N ASN A 238 75.26 9.94 1.90
CA ASN A 238 76.01 10.60 3.00
C ASN A 238 75.19 10.69 4.28
N SER A 239 73.98 10.15 4.30
CA SER A 239 73.05 10.22 5.42
C SER A 239 72.94 8.87 6.13
N ASP A 240 72.90 8.91 7.47
CA ASP A 240 72.54 7.76 8.30
C ASP A 240 71.02 7.56 8.38
N GLU A 241 70.24 8.64 8.15
CA GLU A 241 68.78 8.65 8.12
C GLU A 241 68.26 9.29 6.80
N PRO A 242 68.41 8.61 5.68
CA PRO A 242 68.15 9.16 4.34
C PRO A 242 66.74 9.74 4.13
N LYS A 243 65.75 9.17 4.79
CA LYS A 243 64.36 9.62 4.69
C LYS A 243 64.16 11.03 5.27
N GLU A 244 64.66 11.24 6.51
CA GLU A 244 64.54 12.52 7.19
C GLU A 244 65.34 13.62 6.48
N ASP A 245 66.54 13.27 6.01
CA ASP A 245 67.39 14.24 5.33
C ASP A 245 66.85 14.60 3.94
N LEU A 246 66.21 13.69 3.22
CA LEU A 246 65.49 13.99 2.00
C LEU A 246 64.29 14.91 2.24
N MET A 247 63.54 14.67 3.31
CA MET A 247 62.42 15.53 3.71
C MET A 247 62.91 16.96 4.00
N LYS A 248 64.02 17.13 4.73
CA LYS A 248 64.57 18.46 5.06
C LYS A 248 65.20 19.16 3.83
N ALA A 249 65.90 18.42 2.98
CA ALA A 249 66.61 18.98 1.83
C ALA A 249 65.69 19.46 0.70
N PHE A 250 64.56 18.80 0.48
CA PHE A 250 63.68 19.03 -0.67
C PHE A 250 62.25 19.40 -0.25
N ASP A 251 61.99 19.63 1.05
CA ASP A 251 60.66 19.93 1.58
C ASP A 251 59.60 18.88 1.20
N LEU A 252 60.03 17.60 1.31
CA LEU A 252 59.20 16.46 0.96
C LEU A 252 58.38 15.98 2.18
N THR A 253 57.23 15.44 1.89
CA THR A 253 56.44 14.72 2.91
C THR A 253 57.00 13.32 3.15
N ASP A 254 56.63 12.73 4.28
CA ASP A 254 57.00 11.37 4.66
C ASP A 254 56.71 10.35 3.54
N ILE A 255 55.53 10.42 2.95
CA ILE A 255 55.08 9.54 1.87
C ILE A 255 55.91 9.74 0.59
N GLN A 256 56.29 10.97 0.27
CA GLN A 256 57.10 11.28 -0.91
C GLN A 256 58.55 10.81 -0.72
N ALA A 257 59.11 11.03 0.45
CA ALA A 257 60.48 10.58 0.76
C ALA A 257 60.60 9.05 0.74
N GLU A 258 59.62 8.34 1.31
CA GLU A 258 59.56 6.87 1.28
C GLU A 258 59.45 6.35 -0.16
N ASP A 259 58.55 6.92 -0.96
CA ASP A 259 58.37 6.53 -2.36
C ASP A 259 59.64 6.77 -3.19
N ILE A 260 60.38 7.87 -2.94
CA ILE A 260 61.65 8.17 -3.62
C ILE A 260 62.72 7.13 -3.26
N LEU A 261 62.82 6.67 -2.02
CA LEU A 261 63.76 5.64 -1.59
C LEU A 261 63.47 4.28 -2.23
N GLU A 262 62.22 4.01 -2.55
CA GLU A 262 61.78 2.78 -3.25
C GLU A 262 61.92 2.83 -4.80
N ILE A 263 62.31 3.98 -5.37
CA ILE A 263 62.47 4.13 -6.83
C ILE A 263 63.59 3.22 -7.34
N ARG A 264 63.28 2.41 -8.35
CA ARG A 264 64.27 1.61 -9.07
C ARG A 264 65.12 2.52 -9.98
N LEU A 265 66.44 2.32 -9.99
CA LEU A 265 67.38 3.14 -10.76
C LEU A 265 66.97 3.32 -12.26
N ARG A 266 66.37 2.32 -12.88
CA ARG A 266 65.89 2.40 -14.28
C ARG A 266 64.77 3.45 -14.44
N GLN A 267 64.02 3.79 -13.41
CA GLN A 267 62.93 4.76 -13.45
C GLN A 267 63.43 6.21 -13.35
N LEU A 268 64.72 6.40 -13.13
CA LEU A 268 65.39 7.70 -13.16
C LEU A 268 65.88 8.10 -14.56
N ALA A 269 65.58 7.30 -15.60
CA ALA A 269 65.94 7.62 -16.98
C ALA A 269 65.10 8.80 -17.50
N ARG A 270 65.70 9.60 -18.40
CA ARG A 270 65.05 10.82 -18.99
C ARG A 270 63.65 10.58 -19.57
N LEU A 271 63.43 9.42 -20.17
CA LEU A 271 62.14 9.04 -20.75
C LEU A 271 61.04 8.87 -19.68
N GLU A 272 61.41 8.45 -18.46
CA GLU A 272 60.44 8.30 -17.36
C GLU A 272 60.00 9.68 -16.81
N GLY A 273 60.90 10.69 -16.75
CA GLY A 273 60.55 12.06 -16.40
C GLY A 273 59.45 12.64 -17.29
N ILE A 274 59.58 12.45 -18.62
CA ILE A 274 58.55 12.87 -19.58
C ILE A 274 57.21 12.14 -19.37
N LYS A 275 57.25 10.88 -18.94
CA LYS A 275 56.03 10.11 -18.62
C LYS A 275 55.36 10.64 -17.35
N ILE A 276 56.18 10.94 -16.33
CA ILE A 276 55.66 11.51 -15.05
C ILE A 276 55.01 12.87 -15.32
N GLU A 277 55.65 13.74 -16.10
CA GLU A 277 55.10 15.06 -16.48
C GLU A 277 53.75 14.96 -17.17
N LYS A 278 53.62 14.08 -18.19
CA LYS A 278 52.39 13.82 -18.90
C LYS A 278 51.32 13.21 -18.02
N GLU A 279 51.69 12.30 -17.11
CA GLU A 279 50.75 11.72 -16.13
C GLU A 279 50.25 12.78 -15.17
N LEU A 280 51.15 13.66 -14.67
CA LEU A 280 50.79 14.78 -13.80
C LEU A 280 49.84 15.76 -14.47
N GLU A 281 50.11 16.17 -15.70
CA GLU A 281 49.24 17.07 -16.47
C GLU A 281 47.82 16.46 -16.60
N LYS A 282 47.74 15.21 -17.03
CA LYS A 282 46.46 14.50 -17.17
C LYS A 282 45.71 14.39 -15.84
N LEU A 283 46.40 14.01 -14.75
CA LEU A 283 45.77 13.87 -13.45
C LEU A 283 45.33 15.21 -12.86
N ARG A 284 46.06 16.28 -13.12
CA ARG A 284 45.66 17.64 -12.70
C ARG A 284 44.40 18.09 -13.41
N ASP A 285 44.30 17.86 -14.73
CA ASP A 285 43.08 18.16 -15.51
C ASP A 285 41.88 17.34 -14.99
N GLU A 286 42.10 16.05 -14.70
CA GLU A 286 41.06 15.19 -14.12
C GLU A 286 40.64 15.68 -12.71
N ALA A 287 41.60 16.06 -11.87
CA ALA A 287 41.34 16.60 -10.53
C ALA A 287 40.58 17.92 -10.58
N GLU A 288 40.98 18.85 -11.48
CA GLU A 288 40.28 20.12 -11.68
C GLU A 288 38.83 19.88 -12.18
N GLY A 289 38.65 18.94 -13.11
CA GLY A 289 37.33 18.53 -13.57
C GLY A 289 36.43 18.02 -12.45
N LEU A 290 36.95 17.11 -11.60
CA LEU A 290 36.23 16.55 -10.45
C LEU A 290 35.96 17.62 -9.38
N ALA A 291 36.94 18.45 -9.05
CA ALA A 291 36.78 19.54 -8.12
C ALA A 291 35.73 20.56 -8.61
N GLY A 292 35.73 20.84 -9.92
CA GLY A 292 34.71 21.69 -10.55
C GLY A 292 33.30 21.10 -10.48
N ILE A 293 33.15 19.78 -10.56
CA ILE A 293 31.86 19.07 -10.38
C ILE A 293 31.44 19.15 -8.91
N LEU A 294 32.32 18.88 -7.97
CA LEU A 294 32.03 18.92 -6.54
C LEU A 294 31.72 20.33 -6.02
N GLY A 295 32.34 21.35 -6.60
CA GLY A 295 32.11 22.76 -6.27
C GLY A 295 30.81 23.34 -6.86
N SER A 296 30.08 22.61 -7.71
CA SER A 296 28.89 23.11 -8.38
C SER A 296 27.77 22.08 -8.40
N ASN A 297 26.69 22.37 -7.65
CA ASN A 297 25.49 21.51 -7.63
C ASN A 297 24.89 21.33 -9.03
N THR A 298 24.95 22.37 -9.89
CA THR A 298 24.49 22.29 -11.29
C THR A 298 25.33 21.32 -12.10
N LYS A 299 26.67 21.35 -11.97
CA LYS A 299 27.55 20.42 -12.68
C LYS A 299 27.34 18.98 -12.21
N LEU A 300 27.14 18.77 -10.90
CA LEU A 300 26.84 17.46 -10.32
C LEU A 300 25.50 16.90 -10.86
N LYS A 301 24.45 17.73 -10.90
CA LYS A 301 23.17 17.36 -11.50
C LYS A 301 23.31 17.01 -12.99
N ASN A 302 24.05 17.81 -13.75
CA ASN A 302 24.27 17.55 -15.17
C ASN A 302 25.06 16.26 -15.42
N LEU A 303 26.07 15.97 -14.60
CA LEU A 303 26.80 14.68 -14.66
C LEU A 303 25.85 13.54 -14.40
N THR A 304 25.07 13.59 -13.32
CA THR A 304 24.11 12.57 -12.95
C THR A 304 23.07 12.35 -14.04
N ALA A 305 22.51 13.43 -14.60
CA ALA A 305 21.53 13.35 -15.69
C ALA A 305 22.12 12.70 -16.96
N ARG A 306 23.37 13.03 -17.29
CA ARG A 306 24.08 12.42 -18.43
C ARG A 306 24.29 10.91 -18.23
N GLU A 307 24.68 10.47 -17.03
CA GLU A 307 24.82 9.06 -16.70
C GLU A 307 23.48 8.30 -16.82
N ILE A 308 22.42 8.85 -16.25
CA ILE A 308 21.07 8.25 -16.35
C ILE A 308 20.65 8.11 -17.81
N LYS A 309 20.91 9.15 -18.63
CA LYS A 309 20.60 9.10 -20.07
C LYS A 309 21.38 8.01 -20.78
N GLN A 310 22.69 7.89 -20.53
CA GLN A 310 23.55 6.84 -21.10
C GLN A 310 23.09 5.45 -20.69
N ASP A 311 22.73 5.25 -19.41
CA ASP A 311 22.21 3.98 -18.92
C ASP A 311 20.87 3.64 -19.58
N SER A 312 19.98 4.62 -19.76
CA SER A 312 18.71 4.46 -20.48
C SER A 312 18.90 4.07 -21.95
N GLU A 313 19.85 4.69 -22.63
CA GLU A 313 20.17 4.37 -24.03
C GLU A 313 20.79 2.97 -24.17
N LYS A 314 21.64 2.57 -23.22
CA LYS A 314 22.35 1.28 -23.26
C LYS A 314 21.50 0.09 -22.84
N TYR A 315 20.63 0.25 -21.86
CA TYR A 315 19.91 -0.84 -21.19
C TYR A 315 18.39 -0.75 -21.35
N GLY A 316 17.85 0.38 -21.83
CA GLY A 316 16.42 0.56 -22.04
C GLY A 316 15.89 -0.27 -23.21
N ASP A 317 14.74 -0.88 -23.01
CA ASP A 317 13.98 -1.63 -24.01
C ASP A 317 12.64 -0.95 -24.34
N ASP A 318 11.94 -1.47 -25.33
CA ASP A 318 10.63 -0.97 -25.71
C ASP A 318 9.56 -1.52 -24.76
N ARG A 319 8.50 -0.74 -24.57
CA ARG A 319 7.34 -1.15 -23.77
C ARG A 319 6.70 -2.42 -24.33
N ARG A 320 6.39 -3.36 -23.45
CA ARG A 320 5.74 -4.63 -23.79
C ARG A 320 4.25 -4.61 -23.46
N THR A 321 3.88 -4.04 -22.32
CA THR A 321 2.49 -3.98 -21.89
C THR A 321 1.72 -2.90 -22.66
N LEU A 322 0.66 -3.29 -23.34
CA LEU A 322 -0.27 -2.38 -24.02
C LEU A 322 -1.15 -1.67 -22.97
N ILE A 323 -1.14 -0.34 -22.97
CA ILE A 323 -2.06 0.45 -22.13
C ILE A 323 -3.23 0.87 -23.00
N GLU A 324 -4.36 0.22 -22.83
CA GLU A 324 -5.58 0.51 -23.57
C GLU A 324 -6.79 0.27 -22.65
N PRO A 325 -7.38 1.36 -22.12
CA PRO A 325 -8.56 1.26 -21.28
C PRO A 325 -9.72 0.64 -22.06
N VAL A 326 -10.31 -0.42 -21.52
CA VAL A 326 -11.49 -1.05 -22.07
C VAL A 326 -12.65 -0.83 -21.11
N GLU A 327 -13.77 -0.34 -21.61
CA GLU A 327 -15.00 -0.35 -20.83
C GLU A 327 -15.38 -1.79 -20.52
N ARG A 328 -15.66 -2.06 -19.25
CA ARG A 328 -16.18 -3.37 -18.85
C ARG A 328 -17.40 -3.70 -19.69
N THR A 329 -17.36 -4.83 -20.34
CA THR A 329 -18.61 -5.54 -20.64
C THR A 329 -19.26 -5.80 -19.29
N GLN A 330 -20.28 -5.02 -18.94
CA GLN A 330 -21.10 -5.21 -17.74
C GLN A 330 -21.99 -6.44 -17.91
N ALA A 331 -21.38 -7.60 -18.15
CA ALA A 331 -22.04 -8.85 -17.84
C ALA A 331 -22.04 -8.90 -16.31
N SER A 332 -23.22 -8.70 -15.78
CA SER A 332 -23.53 -8.59 -14.36
C SER A 332 -22.73 -9.58 -13.50
N GLN A 333 -21.62 -9.13 -12.92
CA GLN A 333 -20.96 -9.87 -11.83
C GLN A 333 -21.91 -10.07 -10.62
N LYS A 334 -23.03 -9.37 -10.58
CA LYS A 334 -24.05 -9.54 -9.53
C LYS A 334 -24.81 -10.85 -9.59
N SER A 335 -24.74 -11.63 -10.67
CA SER A 335 -25.53 -12.86 -10.81
C SER A 335 -24.84 -14.15 -10.32
N PHE A 336 -23.59 -14.09 -9.82
CA PHE A 336 -22.84 -15.29 -9.47
C PHE A 336 -22.19 -15.29 -8.06
N VAL A 337 -22.45 -14.28 -7.23
CA VAL A 337 -22.09 -14.39 -5.80
C VAL A 337 -23.13 -15.30 -5.15
N VAL A 338 -22.73 -16.53 -4.81
CA VAL A 338 -23.60 -17.44 -4.07
C VAL A 338 -23.86 -16.81 -2.70
N ASP A 339 -25.16 -16.67 -2.35
CA ASP A 339 -25.56 -16.12 -1.06
C ASP A 339 -25.34 -17.17 0.04
N GLU A 340 -24.14 -17.16 0.64
CA GLU A 340 -23.74 -18.07 1.74
C GLU A 340 -23.58 -17.32 3.05
N PRO A 341 -23.89 -17.98 4.18
CA PRO A 341 -23.58 -17.42 5.50
C PRO A 341 -22.06 -17.34 5.70
N VAL A 342 -21.58 -16.21 6.18
CA VAL A 342 -20.17 -15.96 6.42
C VAL A 342 -19.98 -15.15 7.70
N THR A 343 -18.91 -15.45 8.45
CA THR A 343 -18.50 -14.68 9.63
C THR A 343 -17.24 -13.91 9.30
N ILE A 344 -17.30 -12.61 9.43
CA ILE A 344 -16.15 -11.70 9.23
C ILE A 344 -15.45 -11.52 10.57
N LEU A 345 -14.15 -11.73 10.55
CA LEU A 345 -13.25 -11.60 11.69
C LEU A 345 -12.32 -10.41 11.43
N LEU A 346 -12.32 -9.43 12.33
CA LEU A 346 -11.45 -8.27 12.28
C LEU A 346 -10.67 -8.15 13.58
N SER A 347 -9.36 -7.97 13.47
CA SER A 347 -8.46 -7.76 14.60
C SER A 347 -8.23 -6.28 14.90
N LYS A 348 -7.72 -5.97 16.10
CA LYS A 348 -7.38 -4.60 16.52
C LYS A 348 -6.29 -3.96 15.66
N ASN A 349 -5.35 -4.77 15.14
CA ASN A 349 -4.31 -4.29 14.24
C ASN A 349 -4.78 -4.19 12.76
N GLY A 350 -6.10 -4.38 12.51
CA GLY A 350 -6.71 -4.17 11.20
C GLY A 350 -6.55 -5.34 10.22
N TRP A 351 -6.34 -6.58 10.69
CA TRP A 351 -6.37 -7.76 9.85
C TRP A 351 -7.80 -8.28 9.71
N ILE A 352 -8.24 -8.51 8.47
CA ILE A 352 -9.59 -8.99 8.15
C ILE A 352 -9.54 -10.31 7.40
N ARG A 353 -10.43 -11.23 7.79
CA ARG A 353 -10.66 -12.52 7.12
C ARG A 353 -12.09 -12.97 7.27
N ALA A 354 -12.52 -13.90 6.43
CA ALA A 354 -13.84 -14.52 6.49
C ALA A 354 -13.75 -15.97 6.91
N ARG A 355 -14.74 -16.45 7.66
CA ARG A 355 -14.99 -17.88 7.89
C ARG A 355 -16.37 -18.23 7.34
N GLN A 356 -16.47 -19.41 6.72
CA GLN A 356 -17.72 -19.91 6.20
C GLN A 356 -18.65 -20.32 7.36
N GLY A 357 -19.92 -19.99 7.25
CA GLY A 357 -20.96 -20.28 8.24
C GLY A 357 -21.09 -19.20 9.33
N HIS A 358 -22.13 -19.37 10.14
CA HIS A 358 -22.39 -18.61 11.36
C HIS A 358 -22.00 -19.44 12.60
N SER A 359 -22.12 -18.86 13.80
CA SER A 359 -21.82 -19.52 15.08
C SER A 359 -20.38 -20.04 15.19
N VAL A 360 -19.44 -19.21 14.74
CA VAL A 360 -18.01 -19.48 14.94
C VAL A 360 -17.70 -19.34 16.42
N ASP A 361 -17.18 -20.45 17.02
CA ASP A 361 -16.72 -20.42 18.40
C ASP A 361 -15.55 -19.45 18.54
N ARG A 362 -15.75 -18.39 19.33
CA ARG A 362 -14.77 -17.30 19.53
C ARG A 362 -13.49 -17.78 20.19
N ASP A 363 -13.57 -18.78 21.06
CA ASP A 363 -12.41 -19.35 21.77
C ASP A 363 -11.49 -20.14 20.83
N THR A 364 -11.99 -20.55 19.65
CA THR A 364 -11.21 -21.24 18.61
C THR A 364 -10.54 -20.30 17.61
N ILE A 365 -10.76 -18.97 17.72
CA ILE A 365 -10.21 -18.00 16.79
C ILE A 365 -8.76 -17.70 17.19
N ALA A 366 -7.81 -18.21 16.40
CA ALA A 366 -6.41 -17.81 16.55
C ALA A 366 -6.18 -16.41 15.96
N TRP A 367 -5.63 -15.50 16.74
CA TRP A 367 -5.19 -14.19 16.31
C TRP A 367 -3.67 -14.17 16.13
N LYS A 368 -3.17 -13.26 15.33
CA LYS A 368 -1.73 -13.07 15.14
C LYS A 368 -1.06 -12.71 16.48
N ALA A 369 0.20 -13.13 16.67
CA ALA A 369 0.94 -12.85 17.90
C ALA A 369 0.94 -11.34 18.22
N GLY A 370 0.46 -10.97 19.43
CA GLY A 370 0.33 -9.59 19.87
C GLY A 370 -0.92 -8.86 19.36
N ASP A 371 -1.85 -9.56 18.67
CA ASP A 371 -3.12 -9.02 18.19
C ASP A 371 -4.30 -9.61 18.96
N SER A 372 -5.49 -9.00 18.85
CA SER A 372 -6.70 -9.46 19.52
C SER A 372 -7.95 -9.09 18.73
N GLU A 373 -9.10 -9.66 19.11
CA GLU A 373 -10.39 -9.35 18.51
C GLU A 373 -10.74 -7.87 18.59
N LEU A 374 -11.12 -7.29 17.45
CA LEU A 374 -11.85 -6.02 17.38
C LEU A 374 -13.34 -6.27 17.13
N ALA A 375 -13.67 -7.10 16.12
CA ALA A 375 -15.05 -7.43 15.78
C ALA A 375 -15.17 -8.82 15.15
N VAL A 376 -16.27 -9.51 15.49
CA VAL A 376 -16.73 -10.76 14.87
C VAL A 376 -18.17 -10.55 14.45
N ILE A 377 -18.44 -10.58 13.13
CA ILE A 377 -19.74 -10.22 12.55
C ILE A 377 -20.24 -11.34 11.68
N GLU A 378 -21.41 -11.88 12.04
CA GLU A 378 -22.14 -12.83 11.21
C GLU A 378 -22.91 -12.08 10.12
N THR A 379 -22.69 -12.46 8.87
CA THR A 379 -23.29 -11.81 7.71
C THR A 379 -23.45 -12.82 6.56
N ARG A 380 -23.75 -12.33 5.38
CA ARG A 380 -23.84 -13.12 4.14
C ARG A 380 -22.91 -12.53 3.08
N THR A 381 -22.46 -13.37 2.16
CA THR A 381 -21.53 -12.97 1.09
C THR A 381 -22.02 -11.81 0.23
N VAL A 382 -23.34 -11.68 0.07
CA VAL A 382 -24.00 -10.63 -0.72
C VAL A 382 -24.22 -9.31 0.03
N ARG A 383 -23.94 -9.28 1.35
CA ARG A 383 -24.15 -8.09 2.18
C ARG A 383 -22.94 -7.18 2.22
N PRO A 384 -23.14 -5.86 2.32
CA PRO A 384 -22.05 -4.93 2.49
C PRO A 384 -21.45 -5.02 3.90
N ILE A 385 -20.14 -4.86 3.97
CA ILE A 385 -19.40 -4.57 5.20
C ILE A 385 -19.15 -3.07 5.24
N VAL A 386 -19.54 -2.44 6.34
CA VAL A 386 -19.33 -1.02 6.57
C VAL A 386 -18.39 -0.84 7.74
N ILE A 387 -17.30 -0.13 7.53
CA ILE A 387 -16.34 0.27 8.58
C ILE A 387 -16.58 1.76 8.88
N LEU A 388 -16.65 2.08 10.16
CA LEU A 388 -16.67 3.46 10.68
C LEU A 388 -15.34 3.72 11.38
N ASP A 389 -14.66 4.81 11.02
CA ASP A 389 -13.41 5.20 11.64
C ASP A 389 -13.57 6.19 12.80
N SER A 390 -12.49 6.45 13.52
CA SER A 390 -12.47 7.39 14.67
C SER A 390 -12.79 8.84 14.28
N ASN A 391 -12.67 9.20 13.00
CA ASN A 391 -12.96 10.53 12.48
C ASN A 391 -14.40 10.66 11.96
N GLY A 392 -15.20 9.59 12.09
CA GLY A 392 -16.60 9.57 11.64
C GLY A 392 -16.78 9.35 10.14
N ARG A 393 -15.75 8.86 9.43
CA ARG A 393 -15.88 8.41 8.04
C ARG A 393 -16.33 6.97 7.96
N CYS A 394 -17.12 6.66 6.95
CA CYS A 394 -17.53 5.30 6.65
C CYS A 394 -16.95 4.83 5.31
N TYR A 395 -16.58 3.55 5.28
CA TYR A 395 -16.02 2.83 4.14
C TYR A 395 -16.85 1.58 3.92
N THR A 396 -17.05 1.21 2.65
CA THR A 396 -17.89 0.06 2.31
C THR A 396 -17.19 -0.84 1.30
N PHE A 397 -17.28 -2.14 1.51
CA PHE A 397 -16.86 -3.18 0.57
C PHE A 397 -17.76 -4.41 0.69
N ASP A 398 -17.75 -5.28 -0.30
CA ASP A 398 -18.58 -6.48 -0.28
C ASP A 398 -17.95 -7.58 0.58
N ALA A 399 -18.76 -8.30 1.36
CA ALA A 399 -18.28 -9.42 2.18
C ALA A 399 -17.58 -10.50 1.35
N SER A 400 -17.99 -10.68 0.09
CA SER A 400 -17.36 -11.61 -0.87
C SER A 400 -15.91 -11.26 -1.22
N THR A 401 -15.48 -10.01 -1.01
CA THR A 401 -14.08 -9.57 -1.28
C THR A 401 -13.12 -9.92 -0.17
N VAL A 402 -13.63 -10.31 0.99
CA VAL A 402 -12.81 -10.69 2.15
C VAL A 402 -12.30 -12.12 1.97
N PRO A 403 -10.98 -12.36 2.03
CA PRO A 403 -10.45 -13.70 1.82
C PRO A 403 -10.92 -14.68 2.91
N GLY A 404 -11.37 -15.84 2.46
CA GLY A 404 -11.68 -16.96 3.34
C GLY A 404 -10.44 -17.80 3.68
N GLY A 405 -10.46 -18.52 4.80
CA GLY A 405 -9.43 -19.51 5.10
C GLY A 405 -8.91 -19.50 6.53
N LYS A 406 -7.88 -20.36 6.75
CA LYS A 406 -7.23 -20.55 8.06
C LYS A 406 -6.09 -19.57 8.34
N GLY A 407 -5.68 -18.75 7.35
CA GLY A 407 -4.58 -17.79 7.49
C GLY A 407 -4.95 -16.54 8.29
N ASP A 408 -4.00 -15.62 8.44
CA ASP A 408 -4.20 -14.36 9.19
C ASP A 408 -5.12 -13.35 8.48
N GLY A 409 -5.45 -13.57 7.21
CA GLY A 409 -6.24 -12.66 6.39
C GLY A 409 -5.39 -11.61 5.69
N ILE A 410 -6.02 -10.47 5.36
CA ILE A 410 -5.36 -9.32 4.72
C ILE A 410 -5.54 -8.07 5.57
N PRO A 411 -4.64 -7.08 5.46
CA PRO A 411 -4.85 -5.79 6.11
C PRO A 411 -6.09 -5.09 5.52
N VAL A 412 -6.93 -4.51 6.36
CA VAL A 412 -8.09 -3.70 5.91
C VAL A 412 -7.66 -2.55 5.01
N SER A 413 -6.46 -2.00 5.23
CA SER A 413 -5.87 -0.96 4.39
C SER A 413 -5.60 -1.38 2.95
N SER A 414 -5.63 -2.68 2.64
CA SER A 414 -5.57 -3.17 1.25
C SER A 414 -6.92 -3.08 0.53
N ILE A 415 -8.03 -2.96 1.28
CA ILE A 415 -9.38 -2.87 0.73
C ILE A 415 -9.88 -1.43 0.73
N ILE A 416 -9.66 -0.68 1.84
CA ILE A 416 -10.13 0.69 2.05
C ILE A 416 -8.97 1.64 2.35
N GLU A 417 -9.20 2.93 2.12
CA GLU A 417 -8.22 3.99 2.34
C GLU A 417 -8.52 4.74 3.62
N LEU A 418 -8.05 4.20 4.76
CA LEU A 418 -8.14 4.90 6.03
C LEU A 418 -7.34 6.21 6.00
N GLN A 419 -7.92 7.28 6.54
CA GLN A 419 -7.20 8.54 6.71
C GLN A 419 -5.99 8.37 7.64
N ASN A 420 -4.94 9.15 7.40
CA ASN A 420 -3.76 9.15 8.27
C ASN A 420 -4.15 9.44 9.72
N GLY A 421 -3.72 8.57 10.64
CA GLY A 421 -4.01 8.69 12.06
C GLY A 421 -5.41 8.21 12.49
N ALA A 422 -6.29 7.83 11.55
CA ALA A 422 -7.59 7.26 11.91
C ALA A 422 -7.46 5.79 12.31
N SER A 423 -8.23 5.38 13.30
CA SER A 423 -8.39 3.99 13.73
C SER A 423 -9.80 3.49 13.45
N ILE A 424 -9.98 2.17 13.31
CA ILE A 424 -11.30 1.58 13.12
C ILE A 424 -12.07 1.67 14.44
N ALA A 425 -13.20 2.38 14.43
CA ALA A 425 -14.08 2.52 15.60
C ALA A 425 -15.14 1.42 15.65
N ALA A 426 -15.70 1.03 14.49
CA ALA A 426 -16.71 -0.02 14.43
C ALA A 426 -16.80 -0.66 13.04
N VAL A 427 -17.37 -1.87 13.03
CA VAL A 427 -17.71 -2.61 11.80
C VAL A 427 -19.17 -3.03 11.88
N MET A 428 -19.90 -2.87 10.78
CA MET A 428 -21.33 -3.16 10.69
C MET A 428 -21.60 -3.97 9.42
N SER A 429 -22.62 -4.82 9.47
CA SER A 429 -23.17 -5.50 8.31
C SER A 429 -24.63 -5.84 8.57
N GLY A 430 -25.46 -5.88 7.55
CA GLY A 430 -26.87 -6.19 7.68
C GLY A 430 -27.65 -5.86 6.42
N GLU A 431 -28.96 -5.76 6.56
CA GLU A 431 -29.84 -5.27 5.49
C GLU A 431 -29.71 -3.74 5.36
N GLU A 432 -29.95 -3.22 4.17
CA GLU A 432 -29.85 -1.78 3.88
C GLU A 432 -30.76 -0.92 4.78
N GLU A 433 -31.90 -1.46 5.19
CA GLU A 433 -32.90 -0.78 6.04
C GLU A 433 -32.64 -0.95 7.55
N ASP A 434 -31.66 -1.76 7.96
CA ASP A 434 -31.29 -1.90 9.37
C ASP A 434 -30.86 -0.55 9.93
N LYS A 435 -31.50 -0.12 11.02
CA LYS A 435 -31.22 1.16 11.68
C LYS A 435 -30.19 0.98 12.79
N TYR A 436 -29.30 1.95 12.91
CA TYR A 436 -28.28 2.01 13.93
C TYR A 436 -28.32 3.36 14.65
N LEU A 437 -28.07 3.34 15.96
CA LEU A 437 -27.84 4.54 16.78
C LEU A 437 -26.34 4.83 16.79
N PHE A 438 -25.98 6.02 16.30
CA PHE A 438 -24.62 6.55 16.27
C PHE A 438 -24.45 7.57 17.38
N THR A 439 -23.39 7.46 18.18
CA THR A 439 -23.12 8.38 19.28
C THR A 439 -21.64 8.72 19.37
N SER A 440 -21.33 9.84 19.99
CA SER A 440 -19.97 10.33 20.21
C SER A 440 -19.72 10.71 21.67
N SER A 441 -18.47 10.72 22.09
CA SER A 441 -18.09 10.93 23.48
C SER A 441 -18.49 12.31 24.03
N ASN A 442 -18.73 13.31 23.17
CA ASN A 442 -19.29 14.61 23.53
C ASN A 442 -20.82 14.64 23.64
N SER A 443 -21.43 13.43 23.66
CA SER A 443 -22.87 13.23 23.90
C SER A 443 -23.79 13.73 22.80
N TYR A 444 -23.34 13.67 21.54
CA TYR A 444 -24.21 13.85 20.37
C TYR A 444 -24.49 12.50 19.71
N GLY A 445 -25.68 12.37 19.13
CA GLY A 445 -26.03 11.14 18.41
C GLY A 445 -27.26 11.30 17.51
N PHE A 446 -27.46 10.33 16.65
CA PHE A 446 -28.57 10.25 15.70
C PHE A 446 -28.81 8.80 15.28
N ILE A 447 -29.99 8.56 14.71
CA ILE A 447 -30.33 7.26 14.11
C ILE A 447 -30.15 7.36 12.59
N ALA A 448 -29.62 6.32 11.98
CA ALA A 448 -29.54 6.22 10.51
C ALA A 448 -29.66 4.77 10.04
N PRO A 449 -30.25 4.56 8.84
CA PRO A 449 -30.27 3.25 8.18
C PRO A 449 -28.89 2.92 7.58
N LEU A 450 -28.55 1.64 7.49
CA LEU A 450 -27.27 1.15 6.97
C LEU A 450 -27.00 1.64 5.54
N LYS A 451 -28.04 1.74 4.69
CA LYS A 451 -27.93 2.29 3.33
C LYS A 451 -27.33 3.69 3.28
N GLY A 452 -27.55 4.50 4.34
CA GLY A 452 -27.00 5.84 4.45
C GLY A 452 -25.46 5.86 4.61
N LEU A 453 -24.84 4.75 5.01
CA LEU A 453 -23.41 4.63 5.19
C LEU A 453 -22.70 4.06 3.96
N ILE A 454 -23.43 3.47 3.01
CA ILE A 454 -22.82 2.86 1.83
C ILE A 454 -22.07 3.92 1.03
N ALA A 455 -20.75 3.72 0.91
CA ALA A 455 -19.82 4.59 0.21
C ALA A 455 -19.20 3.85 -0.98
N ARG A 456 -19.35 4.38 -2.20
CA ARG A 456 -18.75 3.80 -3.40
C ARG A 456 -17.23 4.02 -3.49
N PRO A 457 -16.66 5.20 -3.12
CA PRO A 457 -15.22 5.44 -3.17
C PRO A 457 -14.48 4.66 -2.07
N LYS A 458 -13.29 4.12 -2.37
CA LYS A 458 -12.42 3.47 -1.38
C LYS A 458 -11.98 4.41 -0.25
N ALA A 459 -11.85 5.70 -0.55
CA ALA A 459 -11.57 6.76 0.41
C ALA A 459 -12.75 7.06 1.36
N GLY A 460 -13.86 6.32 1.22
CA GLY A 460 -15.04 6.47 2.05
C GLY A 460 -15.71 7.84 1.94
N LYS A 461 -16.65 8.10 2.82
CA LYS A 461 -17.31 9.41 2.95
C LYS A 461 -17.45 9.81 4.43
N THR A 462 -17.44 11.10 4.70
CA THR A 462 -17.76 11.61 6.03
C THR A 462 -19.23 11.34 6.33
N PHE A 463 -19.49 10.67 7.46
CA PHE A 463 -20.84 10.32 7.89
C PHE A 463 -21.20 10.95 9.23
N MET A 464 -20.33 10.82 10.24
CA MET A 464 -20.47 11.55 11.50
C MET A 464 -19.61 12.81 11.48
N LYS A 465 -20.17 13.95 11.89
CA LYS A 465 -19.38 15.17 12.16
C LYS A 465 -18.89 15.12 13.60
N VAL A 466 -17.61 14.85 13.77
CA VAL A 466 -16.94 14.69 15.05
C VAL A 466 -15.93 15.83 15.21
N ASP A 467 -15.91 16.46 16.39
CA ASP A 467 -14.96 17.53 16.71
C ASP A 467 -13.59 16.91 17.10
N ASP A 468 -12.52 17.68 17.02
CA ASP A 468 -11.19 17.23 17.39
C ASP A 468 -11.14 16.72 18.84
N GLY A 469 -10.53 15.55 19.05
CA GLY A 469 -10.42 14.91 20.36
C GLY A 469 -11.69 14.19 20.86
N VAL A 470 -12.77 14.20 20.07
CA VAL A 470 -14.01 13.48 20.40
C VAL A 470 -13.94 12.08 19.81
N GLN A 471 -14.30 11.07 20.60
CA GLN A 471 -14.31 9.67 20.18
C GLN A 471 -15.68 9.28 19.61
N VAL A 472 -15.69 8.54 18.53
CA VAL A 472 -16.87 7.83 18.02
C VAL A 472 -17.09 6.60 18.89
N LEU A 473 -18.29 6.44 19.43
CA LEU A 473 -18.69 5.24 20.18
C LEU A 473 -19.19 4.16 19.20
N ALA A 474 -19.10 2.90 19.62
CA ALA A 474 -19.58 1.78 18.79
C ALA A 474 -21.09 1.94 18.49
N PRO A 475 -21.49 1.94 17.21
CA PRO A 475 -22.90 2.04 16.82
C PRO A 475 -23.68 0.84 17.31
N ILE A 476 -24.93 1.08 17.68
CA ILE A 476 -25.82 0.04 18.22
C ILE A 476 -26.92 -0.23 17.19
N LYS A 477 -27.03 -1.48 16.75
CA LYS A 477 -28.15 -1.90 15.91
C LYS A 477 -29.44 -1.81 16.71
N LEU A 478 -30.44 -1.11 16.17
CA LEU A 478 -31.74 -1.00 16.79
C LEU A 478 -32.52 -2.30 16.65
N ASN A 479 -33.07 -2.75 17.75
CA ASN A 479 -34.00 -3.85 17.85
C ASN A 479 -35.34 -3.33 18.34
N HIS A 480 -36.21 -4.16 18.82
CA HIS A 480 -37.56 -3.80 19.33
C HIS A 480 -37.55 -3.08 20.70
N CYS A 481 -36.46 -2.43 21.07
CA CYS A 481 -36.36 -1.67 22.32
C CYS A 481 -36.84 -0.24 22.13
N ASP A 482 -37.62 0.26 23.07
CA ASP A 482 -38.22 1.59 23.01
C ASP A 482 -37.42 2.67 23.75
N TYR A 483 -36.40 2.27 24.51
CA TYR A 483 -35.62 3.17 25.37
C TYR A 483 -34.11 3.05 25.13
N VAL A 484 -33.45 4.16 25.42
CA VAL A 484 -31.98 4.28 25.35
C VAL A 484 -31.47 4.73 26.72
N ALA A 485 -30.48 4.02 27.24
CA ALA A 485 -29.75 4.40 28.45
C ALA A 485 -28.37 4.97 28.06
N ALA A 486 -28.14 6.22 28.42
CA ALA A 486 -26.87 6.92 28.21
C ALA A 486 -26.08 7.01 29.52
N ILE A 487 -24.78 6.66 29.49
CA ILE A 487 -23.92 6.59 30.67
C ILE A 487 -22.72 7.51 30.50
N SER A 488 -22.49 8.39 31.47
CA SER A 488 -21.34 9.29 31.48
C SER A 488 -20.14 8.73 32.27
N SER A 489 -18.95 9.29 32.03
CA SER A 489 -17.72 8.99 32.80
C SER A 489 -17.86 9.30 34.31
N GLU A 490 -18.81 10.15 34.71
CA GLU A 490 -19.16 10.42 36.10
C GLU A 490 -20.10 9.36 36.71
N SER A 491 -20.31 8.23 36.02
CA SER A 491 -21.27 7.19 36.46
C SER A 491 -22.70 7.69 36.62
N LYS A 492 -23.11 8.67 35.82
CA LYS A 492 -24.51 9.11 35.72
C LYS A 492 -25.19 8.35 34.58
N CYS A 493 -26.44 7.96 34.78
CA CYS A 493 -27.27 7.30 33.79
C CYS A 493 -28.53 8.13 33.51
N LEU A 494 -28.90 8.23 32.27
CA LEU A 494 -30.15 8.82 31.80
C LEU A 494 -30.84 7.82 30.85
N VAL A 495 -32.07 7.43 31.17
CA VAL A 495 -32.90 6.58 30.30
C VAL A 495 -34.00 7.46 29.71
N PHE A 496 -34.18 7.39 28.38
CA PHE A 496 -35.22 8.16 27.68
C PHE A 496 -35.72 7.40 26.46
N ALA A 497 -36.86 7.81 25.91
CA ALA A 497 -37.47 7.13 24.78
C ALA A 497 -36.65 7.34 23.50
N ILE A 498 -36.47 6.27 22.71
CA ILE A 498 -35.65 6.26 21.50
C ILE A 498 -36.20 7.22 20.42
N ASN A 499 -37.52 7.42 20.39
CA ASN A 499 -38.18 8.34 19.45
C ASN A 499 -37.83 9.82 19.67
N GLU A 500 -37.18 10.17 20.77
CA GLU A 500 -36.64 11.52 21.00
C GLU A 500 -35.33 11.76 20.20
N ILE A 501 -34.76 10.74 19.60
CA ILE A 501 -33.54 10.86 18.76
C ILE A 501 -33.95 11.00 17.31
N ASN A 502 -33.44 12.03 16.64
CA ASN A 502 -33.76 12.31 15.27
C ASN A 502 -33.06 11.33 14.33
N GLU A 503 -33.73 11.00 13.22
CA GLU A 503 -33.13 10.22 12.13
C GLU A 503 -32.39 11.17 11.15
N TYR A 504 -31.11 10.84 10.86
CA TYR A 504 -30.29 11.53 9.86
C TYR A 504 -29.79 10.50 8.82
N PRO A 505 -30.57 10.19 7.78
CA PRO A 505 -30.23 9.13 6.82
C PRO A 505 -28.86 9.31 6.14
N ASN A 506 -28.40 10.54 5.98
CA ASN A 506 -27.13 10.88 5.32
C ASN A 506 -26.02 11.24 6.32
N GLY A 507 -26.23 10.97 7.60
CA GLY A 507 -25.29 11.31 8.67
C GLY A 507 -25.34 12.76 9.11
N GLY A 508 -24.48 13.13 10.02
CA GLY A 508 -24.41 14.48 10.60
C GLY A 508 -23.78 14.52 11.99
N ARG A 509 -24.01 15.61 12.74
CA ARG A 509 -23.58 15.72 14.14
C ARG A 509 -24.60 15.06 15.09
N GLY A 510 -25.87 15.09 14.71
CA GLY A 510 -26.97 14.60 15.54
C GLY A 510 -27.45 15.59 16.61
N VAL A 511 -28.20 15.07 17.56
CA VAL A 511 -28.80 15.79 18.67
C VAL A 511 -28.11 15.45 20.00
N LYS A 512 -28.18 16.34 20.99
CA LYS A 512 -27.59 16.09 22.30
C LYS A 512 -28.32 14.93 22.99
N ILE A 513 -27.63 13.89 23.37
CA ILE A 513 -28.17 12.69 24.01
C ILE A 513 -28.36 12.93 25.51
N MET A 514 -27.30 13.37 26.20
CA MET A 514 -27.26 13.63 27.63
C MET A 514 -26.51 14.92 27.90
N ASP A 515 -26.93 15.69 28.90
CA ASP A 515 -26.20 16.90 29.35
C ASP A 515 -25.06 16.49 30.26
N ILE A 516 -23.84 16.54 29.73
CA ILE A 516 -22.59 16.21 30.43
C ILE A 516 -21.75 17.47 30.62
N PRO A 517 -21.04 17.65 31.76
CA PRO A 517 -20.07 18.73 31.94
C PRO A 517 -18.92 18.66 30.90
N ASN A 518 -18.25 19.78 30.65
CA ASN A 518 -17.14 19.87 29.68
C ASN A 518 -15.95 18.94 30.00
N ASN A 519 -15.80 18.53 31.25
CA ASN A 519 -14.74 17.61 31.72
C ASN A 519 -15.18 16.14 31.79
N ALA A 520 -16.42 15.83 31.38
CA ALA A 520 -16.96 14.48 31.34
C ALA A 520 -17.26 14.05 29.91
N THR A 521 -17.28 12.75 29.70
CA THR A 521 -17.56 12.13 28.39
C THR A 521 -18.71 11.14 28.49
N LEU A 522 -19.44 10.95 27.39
CA LEU A 522 -20.33 9.82 27.24
C LEU A 522 -19.46 8.55 27.04
N THR A 523 -19.65 7.58 27.91
CA THR A 523 -18.80 6.36 27.89
C THR A 523 -19.48 5.17 27.25
N ASN A 524 -20.80 5.08 27.40
CA ASN A 524 -21.57 3.98 26.88
C ASN A 524 -23.02 4.39 26.60
N VAL A 525 -23.62 3.70 25.64
CA VAL A 525 -25.06 3.79 25.35
C VAL A 525 -25.57 2.36 25.22
N VAL A 526 -26.74 2.06 25.73
CA VAL A 526 -27.33 0.72 25.70
C VAL A 526 -28.81 0.83 25.42
N LEU A 527 -29.39 -0.13 24.72
CA LEU A 527 -30.83 -0.24 24.52
C LEU A 527 -31.50 -0.86 25.76
N SER A 528 -32.72 -0.45 26.05
CA SER A 528 -33.53 -0.98 27.16
C SER A 528 -34.96 -1.24 26.74
N ASP A 529 -35.55 -2.26 27.33
CA ASP A 529 -36.97 -2.63 27.19
C ASP A 529 -37.92 -1.75 27.97
N GLY A 530 -37.39 -0.85 28.79
CA GLY A 530 -38.19 0.04 29.68
C GLY A 530 -38.38 -0.50 31.09
N GLU A 531 -37.91 -1.70 31.42
CA GLU A 531 -37.98 -2.31 32.74
C GLU A 531 -36.60 -2.42 33.42
N SER A 532 -35.57 -2.63 32.63
CA SER A 532 -34.23 -2.81 33.12
C SER A 532 -33.16 -2.38 32.10
N VAL A 533 -31.95 -2.18 32.58
CA VAL A 533 -30.78 -1.99 31.72
C VAL A 533 -29.54 -2.61 32.36
N ASP A 534 -28.80 -3.38 31.55
CA ASP A 534 -27.51 -3.92 31.95
C ASP A 534 -26.39 -3.01 31.43
N ILE A 535 -25.59 -2.50 32.31
CA ILE A 535 -24.56 -1.51 32.03
C ILE A 535 -23.20 -1.95 32.58
N LEU A 536 -22.14 -1.44 31.98
CA LEU A 536 -20.78 -1.56 32.51
C LEU A 536 -20.34 -0.28 33.18
N ILE A 537 -20.04 -0.35 34.49
CA ILE A 537 -19.47 0.76 35.24
C ILE A 537 -18.10 0.34 35.75
N ASN A 538 -17.03 1.04 35.34
CA ASN A 538 -15.65 0.75 35.73
C ASN A 538 -15.27 -0.72 35.48
N GLY A 539 -15.72 -1.28 34.35
CA GLY A 539 -15.45 -2.68 33.94
C GLY A 539 -16.28 -3.74 34.69
N LYS A 540 -17.21 -3.35 35.55
CA LYS A 540 -18.11 -4.28 36.25
C LYS A 540 -19.53 -4.18 35.69
N ALA A 541 -20.10 -5.33 35.35
CA ALA A 541 -21.50 -5.42 34.94
C ALA A 541 -22.41 -5.07 36.11
N LYS A 542 -23.38 -4.22 35.88
CA LYS A 542 -24.41 -3.82 36.85
C LYS A 542 -25.75 -3.76 36.15
N SER A 543 -26.73 -4.46 36.70
CA SER A 543 -28.12 -4.39 36.25
C SER A 543 -28.87 -3.30 37.07
N ILE A 544 -29.52 -2.38 36.38
CA ILE A 544 -30.37 -1.33 36.96
C ILE A 544 -31.80 -1.74 36.70
N LYS A 545 -32.55 -1.96 37.79
CA LYS A 545 -33.95 -2.42 37.78
C LYS A 545 -34.78 -1.69 38.82
N GLY A 546 -36.12 -1.77 38.67
CA GLY A 546 -37.08 -1.28 39.64
C GLY A 546 -36.98 0.22 39.93
N GLU A 547 -37.03 0.62 41.20
CA GLU A 547 -37.07 2.03 41.64
C GLU A 547 -35.85 2.84 41.15
N LEU A 548 -34.68 2.22 41.09
CA LEU A 548 -33.47 2.88 40.59
C LEU A 548 -33.58 3.14 39.07
N PHE A 549 -34.16 2.21 38.32
CA PHE A 549 -34.41 2.38 36.87
C PHE A 549 -35.39 3.55 36.66
N ILE A 550 -36.50 3.58 37.37
CA ILE A 550 -37.50 4.67 37.30
C ILE A 550 -36.86 6.03 37.58
N LYS A 551 -35.96 6.13 38.56
CA LYS A 551 -35.22 7.37 38.88
C LYS A 551 -34.30 7.83 37.74
N THR A 552 -33.81 6.93 36.92
CA THR A 552 -32.95 7.27 35.76
C THR A 552 -33.76 7.70 34.53
N MET A 553 -35.05 7.47 34.51
CA MET A 553 -35.93 7.89 33.40
C MET A 553 -36.08 9.40 33.33
N GLY A 554 -36.03 9.94 32.14
CA GLY A 554 -36.18 11.37 31.91
C GLY A 554 -36.34 11.72 30.46
N LYS A 555 -36.28 12.98 30.11
CA LYS A 555 -36.22 13.45 28.73
C LYS A 555 -34.77 13.53 28.24
N ARG A 556 -34.55 13.33 26.94
CA ARG A 556 -33.26 13.52 26.27
C ARG A 556 -32.60 14.86 26.69
N ALA A 557 -31.29 14.92 26.67
CA ALA A 557 -30.48 16.10 26.99
C ALA A 557 -30.60 16.59 28.46
N ARG A 558 -30.99 15.73 29.40
CA ARG A 558 -30.92 15.98 30.86
C ARG A 558 -29.60 15.42 31.43
N LYS A 559 -29.27 15.83 32.67
CA LYS A 559 -28.00 15.49 33.35
C LYS A 559 -27.88 14.03 33.81
N GLY A 560 -28.98 13.29 33.87
CA GLY A 560 -29.03 11.93 34.40
C GLY A 560 -28.83 11.84 35.90
N VAL A 561 -28.95 10.63 36.45
CA VAL A 561 -28.88 10.32 37.88
C VAL A 561 -27.59 9.55 38.18
N ALA A 562 -26.92 9.91 39.29
CA ALA A 562 -25.71 9.22 39.71
C ALA A 562 -26.04 7.80 40.22
N LEU A 563 -25.33 6.81 39.69
CA LEU A 563 -25.52 5.39 40.02
C LEU A 563 -24.66 4.90 41.18
N VAL A 564 -23.68 5.69 41.59
CA VAL A 564 -22.84 5.45 42.76
C VAL A 564 -22.99 6.65 43.70
N ALA A 565 -23.30 6.40 44.98
CA ALA A 565 -23.34 7.47 45.97
C ALA A 565 -21.97 8.19 45.97
N ALA A 566 -21.99 9.52 45.84
CA ALA A 566 -20.78 10.32 45.97
C ALA A 566 -20.11 9.95 47.28
N ARG A 567 -18.86 9.49 47.27
CA ARG A 567 -18.09 9.35 48.52
C ARG A 567 -18.13 10.70 49.21
N ALA A 568 -18.72 10.72 50.41
CA ALA A 568 -18.75 11.91 51.26
C ALA A 568 -17.31 12.45 51.35
N LYS A 569 -17.11 13.72 51.02
CA LYS A 569 -15.83 14.40 51.29
C LYS A 569 -15.56 14.22 52.79
N PRO A 570 -14.35 13.82 53.20
CA PRO A 570 -14.01 13.77 54.60
C PRO A 570 -14.25 15.17 55.20
N SER A 571 -15.10 15.26 56.21
CA SER A 571 -15.34 16.46 56.96
C SER A 571 -13.98 16.91 57.51
N LYS A 572 -13.56 18.14 57.21
CA LYS A 572 -12.48 18.79 57.93
C LYS A 572 -12.88 18.86 59.39
N GLN A 573 -12.43 17.92 60.19
CA GLN A 573 -12.40 18.11 61.65
C GLN A 573 -11.46 19.30 61.93
N LYS A 574 -12.07 20.39 62.40
CA LYS A 574 -11.32 21.44 63.08
C LYS A 574 -10.74 20.82 64.34
N GLY A 575 -9.42 20.58 64.31
CA GLY A 575 -8.67 20.30 65.52
C GLY A 575 -8.71 21.51 66.44
N LEU A 576 -9.30 21.34 67.65
CA LEU A 576 -8.99 22.12 68.82
C LEU A 576 -7.77 21.46 69.47
N PHE A 577 -6.84 22.33 69.79
CA PHE A 577 -5.52 22.23 70.42
C PHE A 577 -4.31 22.04 69.50
#